data_d8902262bf899cd38ab3bf13c661196c
#
_entry.id   d8902262bf899cd38ab3bf13c661196c
#
_cell.length_a   1.000
_cell.length_b   1.000
_cell.length_c   1.000
_cell.angle_alpha   90.00
_cell.angle_beta   90.00
_cell.angle_gamma   90.00
#
_symmetry.space_group_name_H-M   'P 1'
#
loop_
_entity.id
_entity.type
_entity.pdbx_description
1 polymer ?
#
loop_
_entity_poly.entity_id
_entity_poly.type
_entity_poly.pdbx_seq_one_letter_code
_entity_poly.pdbx_strand_id
1 'polypeptide(L)'
;MLHKIRSRAYLTGNDSVLAVADVNIDDAVIIRDCRLLKSADGNIEAQLPQIKNKDGTYTQTVQLINYQSVLMKTLKASIFEAYTNALKGNPPVSKEKTFEMEKEQFELQRQGIKAEIRRINLPNCPALKAIADITIDNWLVVRNIRLVAEKDGKIKPVMPQKSLPDGTRCDRVAIKDDTLLDKIRTATTQLYMRHDVPQQSAIAKADDMYMFP
;
A
#
# COMPACT_ATOMS: atom_id res chain seq x y z
N MET A 1 -19.50 6.39 -10.18
CA MET A 1 -18.76 5.23 -10.69
C MET A 1 -18.87 4.10 -9.67
N LEU A 2 -19.13 2.88 -10.11
CA LEU A 2 -19.26 1.72 -9.23
C LEU A 2 -17.89 1.07 -9.05
N HIS A 3 -17.41 1.02 -7.82
CA HIS A 3 -16.18 0.31 -7.48
C HIS A 3 -16.48 -1.06 -6.89
N LYS A 4 -15.59 -2.00 -7.13
CA LYS A 4 -15.70 -3.39 -6.69
C LYS A 4 -14.59 -3.75 -5.72
N ILE A 5 -14.95 -4.39 -4.62
CA ILE A 5 -14.00 -4.87 -3.61
C ILE A 5 -14.22 -6.36 -3.36
N ARG A 6 -13.12 -7.10 -3.36
CA ARG A 6 -13.06 -8.50 -2.89
C ARG A 6 -11.87 -8.67 -1.96
N SER A 7 -12.04 -9.45 -0.92
CA SER A 7 -10.96 -9.78 0.01
C SER A 7 -10.74 -11.27 0.11
N ARG A 8 -9.48 -11.66 0.37
CA ARG A 8 -9.10 -13.01 0.76
C ARG A 8 -8.39 -12.95 2.10
N ALA A 9 -8.82 -13.75 3.06
CA ALA A 9 -8.26 -13.78 4.40
C ALA A 9 -7.50 -15.10 4.66
N TYR A 10 -6.40 -15.00 5.42
CA TYR A 10 -5.57 -16.11 5.84
C TYR A 10 -5.50 -16.10 7.37
N LEU A 11 -6.01 -17.15 8.01
CA LEU A 11 -5.97 -17.28 9.46
C LEU A 11 -4.52 -17.44 9.93
N THR A 12 -4.17 -16.77 11.02
CA THR A 12 -2.78 -16.79 11.54
C THR A 12 -2.58 -17.75 12.71
N GLY A 13 -3.66 -18.19 13.35
CA GLY A 13 -3.59 -18.95 14.62
C GLY A 13 -3.10 -18.11 15.81
N ASN A 14 -3.02 -16.79 15.68
CA ASN A 14 -2.57 -15.88 16.74
C ASN A 14 -3.77 -15.17 17.37
N ASP A 15 -3.77 -15.04 18.70
CA ASP A 15 -4.90 -14.48 19.45
C ASP A 15 -5.07 -12.97 19.24
N SER A 16 -3.99 -12.24 18.93
CA SER A 16 -4.01 -10.78 18.70
C SER A 16 -4.12 -10.42 17.22
N VAL A 17 -3.51 -11.23 16.32
CA VAL A 17 -3.59 -11.06 14.87
C VAL A 17 -4.41 -12.21 14.31
N LEU A 18 -5.71 -12.05 14.20
CA LEU A 18 -6.62 -13.14 13.83
C LEU A 18 -6.44 -13.62 12.38
N ALA A 19 -6.19 -12.67 11.49
CA ALA A 19 -6.01 -12.94 10.07
C ALA A 19 -5.14 -11.87 9.40
N VAL A 20 -4.50 -12.26 8.29
CA VAL A 20 -3.95 -11.36 7.28
C VAL A 20 -4.84 -11.44 6.05
N ALA A 21 -5.09 -10.32 5.39
CA ALA A 21 -5.96 -10.27 4.22
C ALA A 21 -5.34 -9.51 3.05
N ASP A 22 -5.65 -9.98 1.86
CA ASP A 22 -5.42 -9.26 0.60
C ASP A 22 -6.75 -8.68 0.13
N VAL A 23 -6.74 -7.41 -0.27
CA VAL A 23 -7.92 -6.69 -0.75
C VAL A 23 -7.70 -6.29 -2.20
N ASN A 24 -8.54 -6.76 -3.08
CA ASN A 24 -8.58 -6.40 -4.50
C ASN A 24 -9.63 -5.31 -4.73
N ILE A 25 -9.23 -4.22 -5.37
CA ILE A 25 -10.10 -3.09 -5.72
C ILE A 25 -10.09 -2.95 -7.24
N ASP A 26 -11.27 -3.08 -7.86
CA ASP A 26 -11.52 -2.94 -9.31
C ASP A 26 -10.67 -3.85 -10.21
N ASP A 27 -10.13 -4.95 -9.68
CA ASP A 27 -9.11 -5.78 -10.31
C ASP A 27 -7.83 -5.02 -10.75
N ALA A 28 -7.72 -3.76 -10.39
CA ALA A 28 -6.63 -2.85 -10.73
C ALA A 28 -5.56 -2.74 -9.64
N VAL A 29 -5.98 -2.75 -8.37
CA VAL A 29 -5.08 -2.57 -7.22
C VAL A 29 -5.30 -3.67 -6.19
N ILE A 30 -4.24 -4.35 -5.78
CA ILE A 30 -4.28 -5.30 -4.66
C ILE A 30 -3.49 -4.72 -3.50
N ILE A 31 -4.17 -4.51 -2.36
CA ILE A 31 -3.56 -4.14 -1.08
C ILE A 31 -3.38 -5.43 -0.28
N ARG A 32 -2.12 -5.78 0.03
CA ARG A 32 -1.76 -6.97 0.80
C ARG A 32 -1.38 -6.61 2.22
N ASP A 33 -1.35 -7.61 3.10
CA ASP A 33 -0.97 -7.47 4.51
C ASP A 33 -1.92 -6.54 5.30
N CYS A 34 -3.18 -6.45 4.88
CA CYS A 34 -4.23 -5.93 5.75
C CYS A 34 -4.39 -6.89 6.93
N ARG A 35 -4.46 -6.39 8.15
CA ARG A 35 -4.52 -7.24 9.35
C ARG A 35 -5.86 -7.11 10.04
N LEU A 36 -6.37 -8.22 10.51
CA LEU A 36 -7.51 -8.26 11.42
C LEU A 36 -6.98 -8.47 12.83
N LEU A 37 -7.07 -7.43 13.64
CA LEU A 37 -6.53 -7.41 15.00
C LEU A 37 -7.63 -7.52 16.02
N LYS A 38 -7.36 -8.25 17.11
CA LYS A 38 -8.20 -8.31 18.31
C LYS A 38 -7.50 -7.55 19.42
N SER A 39 -8.14 -6.53 19.95
CA SER A 39 -7.67 -5.75 21.09
C SER A 39 -7.92 -6.50 22.40
N ALA A 40 -7.33 -6.03 23.51
CA ALA A 40 -7.44 -6.64 24.82
C ALA A 40 -8.90 -6.66 25.36
N ASP A 41 -9.71 -5.70 24.97
CA ASP A 41 -11.14 -5.60 25.27
C ASP A 41 -12.04 -6.45 24.36
N GLY A 42 -11.42 -7.24 23.45
CA GLY A 42 -12.10 -8.17 22.57
C GLY A 42 -12.62 -7.57 21.25
N ASN A 43 -12.45 -6.26 21.05
CA ASN A 43 -12.85 -5.62 19.80
C ASN A 43 -11.97 -6.08 18.64
N ILE A 44 -12.60 -6.29 17.48
CA ILE A 44 -11.89 -6.72 16.27
C ILE A 44 -11.88 -5.57 15.25
N GLU A 45 -10.69 -5.21 14.77
CA GLU A 45 -10.52 -4.14 13.82
C GLU A 45 -9.65 -4.55 12.63
N ALA A 46 -10.04 -4.11 11.42
CA ALA A 46 -9.22 -4.27 10.23
C ALA A 46 -8.27 -3.06 10.07
N GLN A 47 -6.99 -3.36 9.91
CA GLN A 47 -5.90 -2.39 9.77
C GLN A 47 -5.24 -2.52 8.40
N LEU A 48 -4.98 -1.38 7.76
CA LEU A 48 -4.20 -1.31 6.52
C LEU A 48 -2.71 -1.61 6.78
N PRO A 49 -1.93 -2.02 5.74
CA PRO A 49 -0.55 -2.43 5.91
C PRO A 49 0.33 -1.30 6.47
N GLN A 50 1.17 -1.66 7.44
CA GLN A 50 2.10 -0.78 8.13
C GLN A 50 3.50 -1.41 8.15
N ILE A 51 4.51 -0.56 8.26
CA ILE A 51 5.89 -0.95 8.53
C ILE A 51 6.23 -0.53 9.96
N LYS A 52 6.80 -1.44 10.73
CA LYS A 52 7.36 -1.12 12.05
C LYS A 52 8.74 -0.46 11.83
N ASN A 53 8.91 0.73 12.39
CA ASN A 53 10.17 1.44 12.38
C ASN A 53 11.10 0.91 13.49
N LYS A 54 12.39 1.25 13.44
CA LYS A 54 13.36 0.85 14.47
C LYS A 54 13.05 1.41 15.86
N ASP A 55 12.47 2.61 15.92
CA ASP A 55 12.04 3.25 17.16
C ASP A 55 10.77 2.62 17.76
N GLY A 56 10.25 1.56 17.14
CA GLY A 56 9.04 0.86 17.55
C GLY A 56 7.73 1.48 17.05
N THR A 57 7.77 2.66 16.44
CA THR A 57 6.60 3.29 15.82
C THR A 57 6.17 2.56 14.55
N TYR A 58 4.98 2.88 14.05
CA TYR A 58 4.47 2.29 12.80
C TYR A 58 4.19 3.37 11.76
N THR A 59 4.64 3.13 10.53
CA THR A 59 4.34 3.97 9.38
C THR A 59 3.38 3.24 8.45
N GLN A 60 2.25 3.86 8.14
CA GLN A 60 1.31 3.32 7.16
C GLN A 60 1.94 3.36 5.76
N THR A 61 1.96 2.22 5.08
CA THR A 61 2.39 2.12 3.67
C THR A 61 1.25 2.41 2.71
N VAL A 62 0.02 2.27 3.18
CA VAL A 62 -1.20 2.56 2.44
C VAL A 62 -2.12 3.38 3.32
N GLN A 63 -2.68 4.45 2.76
CA GLN A 63 -3.67 5.29 3.42
C GLN A 63 -4.81 5.56 2.45
N LEU A 64 -6.04 5.42 2.92
CA LEU A 64 -7.21 5.89 2.20
C LEU A 64 -7.51 7.33 2.65
N ILE A 65 -7.62 8.22 1.68
CA ILE A 65 -8.04 9.60 1.94
C ILE A 65 -9.54 9.55 2.27
N ASN A 66 -9.99 10.36 3.24
CA ASN A 66 -11.34 10.29 3.80
C ASN A 66 -11.64 8.96 4.49
N TYR A 67 -10.93 8.69 5.58
CA TYR A 67 -10.98 7.46 6.37
C TYR A 67 -12.40 7.00 6.76
N GLN A 68 -13.36 7.90 6.88
CA GLN A 68 -14.77 7.60 7.16
C GLN A 68 -15.61 7.32 5.91
N SER A 69 -14.95 7.28 4.75
CA SER A 69 -15.62 7.05 3.47
C SER A 69 -16.32 5.70 3.41
N VAL A 70 -17.29 5.60 2.54
CA VAL A 70 -17.97 4.35 2.16
C VAL A 70 -16.96 3.28 1.75
N LEU A 71 -15.87 3.67 1.09
CA LEU A 71 -14.76 2.78 0.71
C LEU A 71 -14.16 2.05 1.89
N MET A 72 -13.78 2.75 2.98
CA MET A 72 -13.18 2.10 4.16
C MET A 72 -14.19 1.16 4.84
N LYS A 73 -15.45 1.55 4.96
CA LYS A 73 -16.50 0.69 5.52
C LYS A 73 -16.67 -0.58 4.68
N THR A 74 -16.73 -0.44 3.36
CA THR A 74 -16.88 -1.56 2.43
C THR A 74 -15.66 -2.49 2.47
N LEU A 75 -14.45 -1.92 2.55
CA LEU A 75 -13.20 -2.68 2.67
C LEU A 75 -13.18 -3.49 3.97
N LYS A 76 -13.45 -2.86 5.11
CA LYS A 76 -13.54 -3.55 6.40
C LYS A 76 -14.57 -4.68 6.35
N ALA A 77 -15.77 -4.42 5.85
CA ALA A 77 -16.83 -5.42 5.72
C ALA A 77 -16.42 -6.60 4.81
N SER A 78 -15.68 -6.35 3.75
CA SER A 78 -15.15 -7.38 2.86
C SER A 78 -14.12 -8.27 3.56
N ILE A 79 -13.18 -7.69 4.34
CA ILE A 79 -12.21 -8.45 5.12
C ILE A 79 -12.91 -9.33 6.18
N PHE A 80 -13.87 -8.77 6.92
CA PHE A 80 -14.62 -9.51 7.94
C PHE A 80 -15.39 -10.68 7.36
N GLU A 81 -16.00 -10.52 6.19
CA GLU A 81 -16.70 -11.62 5.51
C GLU A 81 -15.75 -12.74 5.11
N ALA A 82 -14.60 -12.38 4.50
CA ALA A 82 -13.58 -13.35 4.12
C ALA A 82 -13.04 -14.14 5.34
N TYR A 83 -12.79 -13.44 6.46
CA TYR A 83 -12.38 -14.04 7.72
C TYR A 83 -13.46 -14.99 8.28
N THR A 84 -14.73 -14.56 8.30
CA THR A 84 -15.85 -15.38 8.78
C THR A 84 -16.02 -16.65 7.94
N ASN A 85 -15.83 -16.54 6.62
CA ASN A 85 -15.85 -17.69 5.73
C ASN A 85 -14.71 -18.66 6.05
N ALA A 86 -13.49 -18.15 6.28
CA ALA A 86 -12.35 -18.97 6.68
C ALA A 86 -12.60 -19.72 8.00
N LEU A 87 -13.18 -19.08 9.00
CA LEU A 87 -13.52 -19.72 10.28
C LEU A 87 -14.54 -20.85 10.13
N LYS A 88 -15.45 -20.75 9.17
CA LYS A 88 -16.48 -21.77 8.88
C LYS A 88 -15.97 -22.90 7.98
N GLY A 89 -14.68 -22.90 7.60
CA GLY A 89 -14.11 -23.85 6.65
C GLY A 89 -14.57 -23.65 5.20
N ASN A 90 -15.20 -22.53 4.90
CA ASN A 90 -15.57 -22.14 3.55
C ASN A 90 -14.34 -21.52 2.81
N PRO A 91 -14.40 -21.35 1.48
CA PRO A 91 -13.39 -20.57 0.76
C PRO A 91 -13.18 -19.20 1.43
N PRO A 92 -11.93 -18.84 1.79
CA PRO A 92 -11.63 -17.65 2.60
C PRO A 92 -11.71 -16.35 1.78
N VAL A 93 -12.74 -16.20 0.99
CA VAL A 93 -12.95 -15.08 0.06
C VAL A 93 -14.29 -14.42 0.37
N SER A 94 -14.35 -13.09 0.35
CA SER A 94 -15.62 -12.36 0.42
C SER A 94 -16.35 -12.44 -0.91
N LYS A 95 -17.67 -12.27 -0.86
CA LYS A 95 -18.43 -11.89 -2.06
C LYS A 95 -17.93 -10.52 -2.55
N GLU A 96 -18.16 -10.24 -3.83
CA GLU A 96 -17.92 -8.91 -4.37
C GLU A 96 -18.84 -7.91 -3.66
N LYS A 97 -18.21 -6.87 -3.13
CA LYS A 97 -18.93 -5.73 -2.58
C LYS A 97 -18.74 -4.55 -3.50
N THR A 98 -19.80 -3.82 -3.72
CA THR A 98 -19.78 -2.62 -4.55
C THR A 98 -20.01 -1.39 -3.70
N PHE A 99 -19.39 -0.29 -4.05
CA PHE A 99 -19.72 1.02 -3.52
C PHE A 99 -19.75 2.03 -4.66
N GLU A 100 -20.69 2.94 -4.57
CA GLU A 100 -20.84 4.00 -5.55
C GLU A 100 -20.34 5.32 -4.94
N MET A 101 -19.46 6.01 -5.67
CA MET A 101 -19.10 7.37 -5.32
C MET A 101 -20.03 8.33 -6.05
N GLU A 102 -20.53 9.33 -5.34
CA GLU A 102 -21.32 10.41 -5.95
C GLU A 102 -20.52 11.07 -7.06
N LYS A 103 -21.20 11.41 -8.15
CA LYS A 103 -20.57 11.90 -9.38
C LYS A 103 -19.71 13.15 -9.13
N GLU A 104 -20.18 14.05 -8.29
CA GLU A 104 -19.42 15.27 -7.91
C GLU A 104 -18.15 14.96 -7.13
N GLN A 105 -18.19 14.01 -6.20
CA GLN A 105 -16.99 13.54 -5.48
C GLN A 105 -16.02 12.83 -6.40
N PHE A 106 -16.52 12.12 -7.39
CA PHE A 106 -15.72 11.42 -8.37
C PHE A 106 -14.99 12.38 -9.32
N GLU A 107 -15.65 13.40 -9.83
CA GLU A 107 -15.06 14.44 -10.71
C GLU A 107 -13.95 15.21 -9.96
N LEU A 108 -14.16 15.54 -8.68
CA LEU A 108 -13.13 16.15 -7.83
C LEU A 108 -11.97 15.20 -7.50
N GLN A 109 -12.19 13.89 -7.50
CA GLN A 109 -11.19 12.88 -7.14
C GLN A 109 -10.38 12.39 -8.35
N ARG A 110 -10.88 12.52 -9.57
CA ARG A 110 -10.20 12.08 -10.79
C ARG A 110 -9.05 13.00 -11.20
N GLN A 111 -8.11 13.21 -10.28
CA GLN A 111 -6.96 14.09 -10.50
C GLN A 111 -5.71 13.37 -11.02
N GLY A 112 -5.85 12.08 -11.35
CA GLY A 112 -4.72 11.27 -11.83
C GLY A 112 -3.71 10.95 -10.73
N ILE A 113 -2.43 10.88 -11.09
CA ILE A 113 -1.35 10.55 -10.16
C ILE A 113 -0.66 11.83 -9.70
N LYS A 114 -0.66 12.04 -8.37
CA LYS A 114 0.22 13.03 -7.73
C LYS A 114 1.37 12.27 -7.07
N ALA A 115 2.59 12.77 -7.23
CA ALA A 115 3.77 12.17 -6.62
C ALA A 115 4.53 13.23 -5.82
N GLU A 116 5.04 12.82 -4.66
CA GLU A 116 6.00 13.57 -3.84
C GLU A 116 7.28 12.74 -3.75
N ILE A 117 8.45 13.37 -3.93
CA ILE A 117 9.73 12.66 -3.97
C ILE A 117 10.70 13.26 -2.96
N ARG A 118 11.39 12.37 -2.24
CA ARG A 118 12.55 12.70 -1.41
C ARG A 118 13.77 12.02 -2.00
N ARG A 119 14.74 12.78 -2.46
CA ARG A 119 16.02 12.25 -2.96
C ARG A 119 16.83 11.70 -1.81
N ILE A 120 17.50 10.58 -2.05
CA ILE A 120 18.32 9.88 -1.07
C ILE A 120 19.69 9.63 -1.68
N ASN A 121 20.73 9.81 -0.86
CA ASN A 121 22.08 9.41 -1.22
C ASN A 121 22.62 8.52 -0.11
N LEU A 122 22.54 7.20 -0.31
CA LEU A 122 23.04 6.21 0.63
C LEU A 122 24.31 5.56 0.07
N PRO A 123 25.47 5.73 0.70
CA PRO A 123 26.72 5.14 0.24
C PRO A 123 26.62 3.60 0.11
N ASN A 124 25.89 2.97 1.01
CA ASN A 124 25.71 1.50 1.05
C ASN A 124 24.62 0.99 0.08
N CYS A 125 23.86 1.88 -0.56
CA CYS A 125 22.82 1.51 -1.52
C CYS A 125 22.75 2.52 -2.68
N PRO A 126 23.79 2.62 -3.54
CA PRO A 126 23.87 3.64 -4.58
C PRO A 126 22.80 3.51 -5.66
N ALA A 127 22.17 2.35 -5.78
CA ALA A 127 21.07 2.14 -6.71
C ALA A 127 19.76 2.81 -6.25
N LEU A 128 19.56 2.99 -4.94
CA LEU A 128 18.40 3.69 -4.41
C LEU A 128 18.59 5.20 -4.54
N LYS A 129 17.80 5.84 -5.37
CA LYS A 129 17.94 7.25 -5.74
C LYS A 129 16.97 8.17 -4.99
N ALA A 130 15.76 7.67 -4.70
CA ALA A 130 14.75 8.43 -4.01
C ALA A 130 13.67 7.53 -3.39
N ILE A 131 12.89 8.11 -2.47
CA ILE A 131 11.63 7.56 -1.99
C ILE A 131 10.50 8.45 -2.48
N ALA A 132 9.45 7.84 -2.99
CA ALA A 132 8.27 8.52 -3.45
C ALA A 132 7.04 8.10 -2.64
N ASP A 133 6.16 9.05 -2.40
CA ASP A 133 4.78 8.82 -1.99
C ASP A 133 3.90 9.23 -3.17
N ILE A 134 2.93 8.40 -3.53
CA ILE A 134 1.97 8.70 -4.60
C ILE A 134 0.56 8.75 -4.06
N THR A 135 -0.24 9.63 -4.65
CA THR A 135 -1.68 9.69 -4.47
C THR A 135 -2.35 9.34 -5.78
N ILE A 136 -3.20 8.33 -5.77
CA ILE A 136 -3.97 7.86 -6.91
C ILE A 136 -5.38 8.43 -6.79
N ASP A 137 -5.80 9.21 -7.79
CA ASP A 137 -7.15 9.78 -7.93
C ASP A 137 -7.72 10.35 -6.62
N ASN A 138 -6.87 10.97 -5.78
CA ASN A 138 -7.20 11.54 -4.48
C ASN A 138 -7.88 10.59 -3.46
N TRP A 139 -7.86 9.29 -3.65
CA TRP A 139 -8.46 8.37 -2.70
C TRP A 139 -7.46 7.37 -2.07
N LEU A 140 -6.38 7.01 -2.76
CA LEU A 140 -5.38 6.05 -2.29
C LEU A 140 -4.00 6.69 -2.27
N VAL A 141 -3.38 6.71 -1.10
CA VAL A 141 -1.98 7.08 -0.94
C VAL A 141 -1.16 5.81 -0.75
N VAL A 142 -0.12 5.64 -1.57
CA VAL A 142 0.90 4.60 -1.41
C VAL A 142 2.21 5.27 -1.08
N ARG A 143 2.78 4.91 0.08
CA ARG A 143 4.01 5.51 0.61
C ARG A 143 5.20 4.57 0.50
N ASN A 144 6.38 5.15 0.56
CA ASN A 144 7.65 4.43 0.57
C ASN A 144 7.90 3.63 -0.72
N ILE A 145 7.48 4.17 -1.87
CA ILE A 145 7.87 3.65 -3.19
C ILE A 145 9.33 4.00 -3.40
N ARG A 146 10.17 3.00 -3.64
CA ARG A 146 11.60 3.19 -3.88
C ARG A 146 11.84 3.50 -5.36
N LEU A 147 12.58 4.56 -5.66
CA LEU A 147 13.07 4.84 -7.01
C LEU A 147 14.48 4.31 -7.15
N VAL A 148 14.62 3.25 -7.92
CA VAL A 148 15.86 2.49 -8.05
C VAL A 148 16.43 2.68 -9.46
N ALA A 149 17.72 2.98 -9.55
CA ALA A 149 18.42 2.99 -10.83
C ALA A 149 18.70 1.56 -11.29
N GLU A 150 18.27 1.23 -12.49
CA GLU A 150 18.61 -0.01 -13.19
C GLU A 150 20.01 0.06 -13.80
N LYS A 151 20.54 -1.04 -14.30
CA LYS A 151 21.88 -1.12 -14.88
C LYS A 151 22.06 -0.22 -16.11
N ASP A 152 20.99 0.05 -16.84
CA ASP A 152 20.94 0.97 -17.99
C ASP A 152 20.75 2.44 -17.60
N GLY A 153 20.76 2.75 -16.30
CA GLY A 153 20.58 4.09 -15.75
C GLY A 153 19.14 4.58 -15.65
N LYS A 154 18.17 3.80 -16.11
CA LYS A 154 16.76 4.15 -15.97
C LYS A 154 16.30 4.05 -14.53
N ILE A 155 15.37 4.91 -14.15
CA ILE A 155 14.77 4.91 -12.83
C ILE A 155 13.47 4.10 -12.86
N LYS A 156 13.38 3.13 -11.94
CA LYS A 156 12.21 2.28 -11.79
C LYS A 156 11.57 2.45 -10.41
N PRO A 157 10.26 2.70 -10.34
CA PRO A 157 9.54 2.64 -9.08
C PRO A 157 9.35 1.18 -8.63
N VAL A 158 9.70 0.91 -7.39
CA VAL A 158 9.50 -0.38 -6.72
C VAL A 158 8.53 -0.17 -5.57
N MET A 159 7.39 -0.84 -5.63
CA MET A 159 6.35 -0.75 -4.61
C MET A 159 6.86 -1.19 -3.24
N PRO A 160 6.25 -0.72 -2.13
CA PRO A 160 6.62 -1.16 -0.80
C PRO A 160 6.43 -2.68 -0.67
N GLN A 161 7.46 -3.36 -0.16
CA GLN A 161 7.53 -4.82 -0.10
C GLN A 161 7.53 -5.32 1.34
N LYS A 162 7.16 -6.57 1.52
CA LYS A 162 7.41 -7.35 2.72
C LYS A 162 8.26 -8.58 2.38
N SER A 163 9.10 -9.01 3.31
CA SER A 163 9.76 -10.31 3.23
C SER A 163 8.78 -11.41 3.62
N LEU A 164 8.84 -12.52 2.92
CA LEU A 164 8.13 -13.75 3.25
C LEU A 164 9.07 -14.69 4.03
N PRO A 165 8.53 -15.71 4.73
CA PRO A 165 9.33 -16.65 5.52
C PRO A 165 10.38 -17.41 4.72
N ASP A 166 10.16 -17.59 3.42
CA ASP A 166 11.09 -18.24 2.47
C ASP A 166 12.20 -17.29 1.97
N GLY A 167 12.26 -16.05 2.49
CA GLY A 167 13.21 -15.01 2.06
C GLY A 167 12.83 -14.28 0.78
N THR A 168 11.77 -14.67 0.10
CA THR A 168 11.26 -13.92 -1.07
C THR A 168 10.59 -12.62 -0.65
N ARG A 169 10.39 -11.72 -1.62
CA ARG A 169 9.72 -10.44 -1.39
C ARG A 169 8.40 -10.38 -2.12
N CYS A 170 7.42 -9.81 -1.46
CA CYS A 170 6.08 -9.60 -2.00
C CYS A 170 5.69 -8.13 -1.88
N ASP A 171 5.17 -7.54 -2.95
CA ASP A 171 4.68 -6.16 -2.91
C ASP A 171 3.47 -6.06 -1.98
N ARG A 172 3.48 -5.08 -1.08
CA ARG A 172 2.32 -4.74 -0.23
C ARG A 172 1.18 -4.11 -1.02
N VAL A 173 1.54 -3.44 -2.11
CA VAL A 173 0.58 -2.91 -3.09
C VAL A 173 1.00 -3.41 -4.46
N ALA A 174 0.15 -4.19 -5.11
CA ALA A 174 0.35 -4.61 -6.49
C ALA A 174 -0.62 -3.85 -7.39
N ILE A 175 -0.07 -3.17 -8.38
CA ILE A 175 -0.85 -2.53 -9.45
C ILE A 175 -0.97 -3.55 -10.57
N LYS A 176 -2.20 -3.92 -10.91
CA LYS A 176 -2.53 -4.90 -11.94
C LYS A 176 -2.92 -4.26 -13.26
N ASP A 177 -3.40 -3.03 -13.21
CA ASP A 177 -3.71 -2.22 -14.39
C ASP A 177 -2.42 -1.63 -14.95
N ASP A 178 -2.03 -2.05 -16.15
CA ASP A 178 -0.81 -1.60 -16.80
C ASP A 178 -0.83 -0.10 -17.12
N THR A 179 -2.01 0.45 -17.45
CA THR A 179 -2.18 1.88 -17.73
C THR A 179 -1.92 2.70 -16.46
N LEU A 180 -2.43 2.24 -15.32
CA LEU A 180 -2.20 2.87 -14.03
C LEU A 180 -0.72 2.77 -13.63
N LEU A 181 -0.10 1.60 -13.85
CA LEU A 181 1.31 1.37 -13.58
C LEU A 181 2.20 2.31 -14.40
N ASP A 182 1.91 2.49 -15.68
CA ASP A 182 2.65 3.38 -16.57
C ASP A 182 2.46 4.86 -16.18
N LYS A 183 1.27 5.27 -15.76
CA LYS A 183 1.06 6.61 -15.19
C LYS A 183 1.91 6.84 -13.94
N ILE A 184 1.99 5.87 -13.04
CA ILE A 184 2.82 5.94 -11.83
C ILE A 184 4.30 6.05 -12.21
N ARG A 185 4.79 5.23 -13.13
CA ARG A 185 6.17 5.28 -13.64
C ARG A 185 6.48 6.64 -14.23
N THR A 186 5.62 7.13 -15.10
CA THR A 186 5.79 8.44 -15.76
C THR A 186 5.83 9.57 -14.73
N ALA A 187 4.85 9.64 -13.84
CA ALA A 187 4.78 10.70 -12.82
C ALA A 187 6.01 10.71 -11.90
N THR A 188 6.44 9.55 -11.42
CA THR A 188 7.59 9.45 -10.51
C THR A 188 8.90 9.73 -11.21
N THR A 189 9.09 9.25 -12.45
CA THR A 189 10.32 9.48 -13.22
C THR A 189 10.43 10.93 -13.65
N GLN A 190 9.38 11.54 -14.16
CA GLN A 190 9.38 12.95 -14.55
C GLN A 190 9.69 13.87 -13.37
N LEU A 191 9.09 13.59 -12.20
CA LEU A 191 9.35 14.37 -11.00
C LEU A 191 10.81 14.19 -10.52
N TYR A 192 11.34 12.95 -10.57
CA TYR A 192 12.73 12.69 -10.23
C TYR A 192 13.72 13.43 -11.14
N MET A 193 13.40 13.58 -12.42
CA MET A 193 14.27 14.27 -13.40
C MET A 193 14.25 15.80 -13.25
N ARG A 194 13.27 16.37 -12.52
CA ARG A 194 13.24 17.82 -12.23
C ARG A 194 14.37 18.16 -11.24
N HIS A 195 15.17 19.19 -11.57
CA HIS A 195 16.33 19.59 -10.75
C HIS A 195 15.95 20.26 -9.41
N ASP A 196 14.72 20.68 -9.24
CA ASP A 196 14.20 21.52 -8.15
C ASP A 196 13.75 20.71 -6.92
N VAL A 197 13.81 19.40 -6.96
CA VAL A 197 13.45 18.56 -5.80
C VAL A 197 14.56 18.64 -4.75
N PRO A 198 14.29 19.11 -3.52
CA PRO A 198 15.31 19.26 -2.48
C PRO A 198 16.03 17.93 -2.21
N GLN A 199 17.36 17.96 -2.21
CA GLN A 199 18.16 16.87 -1.67
C GLN A 199 18.07 16.91 -0.14
N GLN A 200 17.34 16.01 0.46
CA GLN A 200 17.47 15.77 1.90
C GLN A 200 18.71 14.91 2.12
N SER A 201 19.68 15.44 2.86
CA SER A 201 20.79 14.64 3.39
C SER A 201 20.20 13.62 4.38
N ALA A 202 20.11 12.38 3.93
CA ALA A 202 19.38 11.29 4.62
C ALA A 202 20.21 10.61 5.72
N ILE A 203 21.23 11.29 6.29
CA ILE A 203 22.19 10.66 7.20
C ILE A 203 21.55 10.17 8.50
N ALA A 204 20.41 10.73 8.93
CA ALA A 204 19.81 10.37 10.21
C ALA A 204 18.53 9.50 10.17
N LYS A 205 17.87 9.40 9.03
CA LYS A 205 16.57 8.68 8.95
C LYS A 205 16.55 7.50 7.98
N ALA A 206 17.51 7.38 7.07
CA ALA A 206 17.50 6.31 6.08
C ALA A 206 18.08 5.01 6.63
N ASP A 207 19.04 5.05 7.54
CA ASP A 207 19.56 3.85 8.23
C ASP A 207 18.47 3.15 9.03
N ASP A 208 17.46 3.90 9.50
CA ASP A 208 16.36 3.37 10.28
C ASP A 208 15.28 2.66 9.44
N MET A 209 15.19 2.95 8.16
CA MET A 209 14.08 2.45 7.34
C MET A 209 14.47 1.25 6.44
N TYR A 210 15.77 0.94 6.28
CA TYR A 210 16.25 0.01 5.24
C TYR A 210 17.09 -1.17 5.71
N MET A 211 17.36 -1.31 7.02
CA MET A 211 17.95 -2.55 7.53
C MET A 211 16.88 -3.63 7.64
N PHE A 212 16.89 -4.51 6.68
CA PHE A 212 16.17 -5.77 6.69
C PHE A 212 17.05 -6.86 7.33
N PRO A 213 16.47 -7.73 8.19
CA PRO A 213 17.06 -9.04 8.40
C PRO A 213 16.95 -9.87 7.15
#